data_fbef59c7cb633749da3cbe3808c2a5ae
#
_entry.id   fbef59c7cb633749da3cbe3808c2a5ae
#
_cell.length_a   1.000
_cell.length_b   1.000
_cell.length_c   1.000
_cell.angle_alpha   90.00
_cell.angle_beta   90.00
_cell.angle_gamma   90.00
#
_symmetry.space_group_name_H-M   'P 1'
#
loop_
_entity.id
_entity.type
_entity.pdbx_description
1 polymer ?
#
loop_
_entity_poly.entity_id
_entity_poly.type
_entity_poly.pdbx_seq_one_letter_code
_entity_poly.pdbx_strand_id
1 'polypeptide(L)'
;MNSLNKENTRLGFIGIGNMGSRIARRLLDKGYQLMAYNRSREAAEGLIKYGATVADSISMLASEADVILSSLTNDEAVKSVYTDPQGVLAYAHPGSAIIEMSTVLPATSRELYGLSREAGVKCLDSPISGSTPLAEKGTLTLFCGGDEELFQAARPIFSTIASQHFYLGDSGSGTAMKLVANTLLGVEMQAIAESVALGQKEGLNRHRLLEVLSHTAVIAPAHLGKLSRADSEDYGAQFAIRLMNKDFRLILETAADAQVPMPTTAAAFQMNVAELGESNEEDFSAVIKLMERLARLKTSKD
;
A
#
# COMPACT_ATOMS: atom_id res chain seq x y z
N MET A 1 -4.97 11.50 -24.71
CA MET A 1 -3.57 11.41 -24.24
C MET A 1 -2.85 10.29 -24.99
N ASN A 2 -1.57 10.46 -25.38
CA ASN A 2 -0.81 9.38 -26.02
C ASN A 2 -0.46 8.29 -24.99
N SER A 3 -0.15 7.09 -25.48
CA SER A 3 0.30 5.99 -24.60
C SER A 3 1.61 6.35 -23.90
N LEU A 4 1.64 6.20 -22.59
CA LEU A 4 2.79 6.51 -21.71
C LEU A 4 3.70 5.28 -21.65
N ASN A 5 4.74 5.29 -22.45
CA ASN A 5 5.67 4.17 -22.57
C ASN A 5 7.12 4.63 -22.30
N LYS A 6 8.04 3.68 -22.19
CA LYS A 6 9.44 3.94 -21.81
C LYS A 6 10.22 4.79 -22.83
N GLU A 7 9.77 4.87 -24.07
CA GLU A 7 10.42 5.61 -25.15
C GLU A 7 10.08 7.11 -25.13
N ASN A 8 8.93 7.46 -24.55
CA ASN A 8 8.39 8.82 -24.63
C ASN A 8 7.99 9.45 -23.28
N THR A 9 8.29 8.78 -22.15
CA THR A 9 7.78 9.24 -20.84
C THR A 9 8.90 9.28 -19.82
N ARG A 10 9.11 10.46 -19.23
CA ARG A 10 10.00 10.67 -18.07
C ARG A 10 9.18 10.51 -16.80
N LEU A 11 9.55 9.55 -15.96
CA LEU A 11 8.87 9.30 -14.72
C LEU A 11 9.54 10.05 -13.56
N GLY A 12 8.74 10.71 -12.73
CA GLY A 12 9.10 11.11 -11.38
C GLY A 12 8.55 10.11 -10.38
N PHE A 13 9.33 9.71 -9.38
CA PHE A 13 8.85 8.83 -8.31
C PHE A 13 9.15 9.43 -6.95
N ILE A 14 8.09 9.69 -6.16
CA ILE A 14 8.18 10.28 -4.83
C ILE A 14 7.78 9.24 -3.76
N GLY A 15 8.65 9.06 -2.76
CA GLY A 15 8.42 8.11 -1.69
C GLY A 15 9.07 6.74 -1.93
N ILE A 16 10.38 6.68 -1.69
CA ILE A 16 11.23 5.49 -1.89
C ILE A 16 11.28 4.69 -0.57
N GLY A 17 10.10 4.30 -0.10
CA GLY A 17 9.94 3.38 1.03
C GLY A 17 9.95 1.91 0.58
N ASN A 18 9.44 1.01 1.43
CA ASN A 18 9.43 -0.44 1.16
C ASN A 18 8.75 -0.81 -0.16
N MET A 19 7.60 -0.23 -0.48
CA MET A 19 6.89 -0.50 -1.73
C MET A 19 7.46 0.35 -2.87
N GLY A 20 7.63 1.67 -2.65
CA GLY A 20 8.08 2.59 -3.68
C GLY A 20 9.45 2.23 -4.27
N SER A 21 10.40 1.78 -3.45
CA SER A 21 11.72 1.35 -3.94
C SER A 21 11.65 0.16 -4.89
N ARG A 22 10.76 -0.79 -4.63
CA ARG A 22 10.58 -2.00 -5.48
C ARG A 22 9.85 -1.68 -6.77
N ILE A 23 8.84 -0.81 -6.70
CA ILE A 23 8.10 -0.35 -7.87
C ILE A 23 9.01 0.49 -8.78
N ALA A 24 9.74 1.46 -8.21
CA ALA A 24 10.69 2.29 -8.96
C ALA A 24 11.78 1.44 -9.62
N ARG A 25 12.39 0.50 -8.86
CA ARG A 25 13.35 -0.44 -9.42
C ARG A 25 12.77 -1.25 -10.58
N ARG A 26 11.55 -1.77 -10.42
CA ARG A 26 10.89 -2.54 -11.47
C ARG A 26 10.70 -1.74 -12.76
N LEU A 27 10.33 -0.45 -12.66
CA LEU A 27 10.21 0.46 -13.79
C LEU A 27 11.59 0.69 -14.47
N LEU A 28 12.64 0.91 -13.68
CA LEU A 28 14.03 1.03 -14.17
C LEU A 28 14.50 -0.23 -14.89
N ASP A 29 14.30 -1.40 -14.29
CA ASP A 29 14.66 -2.71 -14.87
C ASP A 29 13.94 -2.98 -16.22
N LYS A 30 12.81 -2.30 -16.47
CA LYS A 30 12.06 -2.36 -17.74
C LYS A 30 12.41 -1.24 -18.71
N GLY A 31 13.37 -0.40 -18.35
CA GLY A 31 13.94 0.62 -19.23
C GLY A 31 13.24 1.97 -19.22
N TYR A 32 12.38 2.26 -18.22
CA TYR A 32 11.85 3.61 -18.02
C TYR A 32 12.94 4.55 -17.51
N GLN A 33 12.96 5.79 -18.03
CA GLN A 33 13.72 6.87 -17.41
C GLN A 33 12.99 7.33 -16.15
N LEU A 34 13.67 7.34 -15.00
CA LEU A 34 13.05 7.64 -13.71
C LEU A 34 13.95 8.54 -12.87
N MET A 35 13.37 9.64 -12.42
CA MET A 35 13.91 10.53 -11.41
C MET A 35 13.25 10.21 -10.07
N ALA A 36 14.06 9.93 -9.04
CA ALA A 36 13.58 9.57 -7.71
C ALA A 36 13.74 10.72 -6.72
N TYR A 37 12.76 10.90 -5.85
CA TYR A 37 12.85 11.79 -4.70
C TYR A 37 12.33 11.08 -3.44
N ASN A 38 13.07 11.27 -2.35
CA ASN A 38 12.64 10.85 -1.02
C ASN A 38 13.13 11.84 0.03
N ARG A 39 12.35 12.04 1.10
CA ARG A 39 12.73 12.93 2.19
C ARG A 39 14.10 12.58 2.80
N SER A 40 14.38 11.30 3.02
CA SER A 40 15.72 10.78 3.30
C SER A 40 16.38 10.45 1.96
N ARG A 41 17.35 11.29 1.55
CA ARG A 41 18.00 11.24 0.23
C ARG A 41 18.63 9.88 -0.06
N GLU A 42 19.21 9.22 0.95
CA GLU A 42 19.90 7.93 0.83
C GLU A 42 19.01 6.83 0.23
N ALA A 43 17.70 6.88 0.51
CA ALA A 43 16.76 5.93 -0.07
C ALA A 43 16.63 6.09 -1.59
N ALA A 44 16.62 7.32 -2.10
CA ALA A 44 16.61 7.60 -3.53
C ALA A 44 17.96 7.28 -4.19
N GLU A 45 19.07 7.61 -3.53
CA GLU A 45 20.43 7.29 -4.00
C GLU A 45 20.65 5.78 -4.15
N GLY A 46 19.98 4.97 -3.34
CA GLY A 46 19.98 3.51 -3.48
C GLY A 46 19.48 2.99 -4.85
N LEU A 47 18.78 3.84 -5.61
CA LEU A 47 18.29 3.51 -6.96
C LEU A 47 19.26 3.92 -8.09
N ILE A 48 20.30 4.71 -7.82
CA ILE A 48 21.30 5.15 -8.84
C ILE A 48 21.95 3.95 -9.54
N LYS A 49 22.28 2.91 -8.79
CA LYS A 49 22.87 1.68 -9.33
C LYS A 49 21.96 0.92 -10.32
N TYR A 50 20.67 1.27 -10.35
CA TYR A 50 19.68 0.75 -11.29
C TYR A 50 19.36 1.74 -12.41
N GLY A 51 20.06 2.90 -12.48
CA GLY A 51 19.90 3.90 -13.53
C GLY A 51 18.95 5.06 -13.21
N ALA A 52 18.51 5.21 -11.95
CA ALA A 52 17.72 6.37 -11.56
C ALA A 52 18.60 7.64 -11.50
N THR A 53 17.99 8.78 -11.83
CA THR A 53 18.50 10.09 -11.39
C THR A 53 17.85 10.46 -10.04
N VAL A 54 18.50 11.30 -9.24
CA VAL A 54 17.98 11.72 -7.94
C VAL A 54 17.72 13.23 -7.98
N ALA A 55 16.46 13.60 -7.70
CA ALA A 55 16.07 15.00 -7.62
C ALA A 55 16.53 15.60 -6.27
N ASP A 56 16.97 16.87 -6.33
CA ASP A 56 17.33 17.62 -5.13
C ASP A 56 16.09 18.18 -4.39
N SER A 57 14.96 18.31 -5.12
CA SER A 57 13.71 18.82 -4.58
C SER A 57 12.49 18.22 -5.29
N ILE A 58 11.31 18.31 -4.66
CA ILE A 58 10.02 17.97 -5.28
C ILE A 58 9.76 18.89 -6.48
N SER A 59 10.07 20.16 -6.36
CA SER A 59 9.88 21.15 -7.45
C SER A 59 10.70 20.81 -8.69
N MET A 60 11.97 20.39 -8.53
CA MET A 60 12.79 19.90 -9.63
C MET A 60 12.16 18.69 -10.32
N LEU A 61 11.81 17.67 -9.54
CA LEU A 61 11.17 16.46 -10.07
C LEU A 61 9.88 16.79 -10.81
N ALA A 62 9.02 17.64 -10.22
CA ALA A 62 7.72 17.98 -10.80
C ALA A 62 7.84 18.76 -12.11
N SER A 63 8.86 19.62 -12.25
CA SER A 63 9.08 20.41 -13.48
C SER A 63 9.63 19.58 -14.64
N GLU A 64 10.27 18.45 -14.36
CA GLU A 64 10.94 17.65 -15.39
C GLU A 64 10.14 16.36 -15.76
N ALA A 65 9.29 15.87 -14.87
CA ALA A 65 8.57 14.62 -15.08
C ALA A 65 7.29 14.81 -15.91
N ASP A 66 7.05 13.89 -16.85
CA ASP A 66 5.79 13.82 -17.60
C ASP A 66 4.71 13.08 -16.81
N VAL A 67 5.12 12.11 -15.99
CA VAL A 67 4.25 11.37 -15.05
C VAL A 67 4.92 11.26 -13.69
N ILE A 68 4.19 11.67 -12.65
CA ILE A 68 4.64 11.64 -11.26
C ILE A 68 3.91 10.52 -10.54
N LEU A 69 4.65 9.50 -10.13
CA LEU A 69 4.16 8.43 -9.27
C LEU A 69 4.53 8.73 -7.82
N SER A 70 3.66 8.39 -6.87
CA SER A 70 3.97 8.53 -5.45
C SER A 70 3.50 7.34 -4.63
N SER A 71 4.27 7.01 -3.58
CA SER A 71 3.94 5.98 -2.60
C SER A 71 4.32 6.47 -1.21
N LEU A 72 3.37 7.11 -0.55
CA LEU A 72 3.54 7.87 0.69
C LEU A 72 2.86 7.16 1.87
N THR A 73 3.10 7.65 3.08
CA THR A 73 2.70 6.94 4.29
C THR A 73 1.27 7.22 4.75
N ASN A 74 0.76 8.44 4.55
CA ASN A 74 -0.52 8.92 5.08
C ASN A 74 -1.01 10.16 4.32
N ASP A 75 -2.19 10.63 4.70
CA ASP A 75 -2.87 11.78 4.11
C ASP A 75 -2.07 13.08 4.23
N GLU A 76 -1.45 13.33 5.39
CA GLU A 76 -0.63 14.51 5.62
C GLU A 76 0.58 14.54 4.69
N ALA A 77 1.22 13.39 4.47
CA ALA A 77 2.35 13.28 3.55
C ALA A 77 1.91 13.53 2.09
N VAL A 78 0.74 13.02 1.68
CA VAL A 78 0.17 13.30 0.35
C VAL A 78 -0.12 14.79 0.21
N LYS A 79 -0.84 15.38 1.15
CA LYS A 79 -1.14 16.82 1.12
C LYS A 79 0.14 17.65 1.04
N SER A 80 1.10 17.40 1.93
CA SER A 80 2.37 18.14 1.93
C SER A 80 3.14 18.03 0.60
N VAL A 81 3.26 16.82 0.04
CA VAL A 81 3.98 16.59 -1.22
C VAL A 81 3.33 17.31 -2.39
N TYR A 82 2.00 17.33 -2.44
CA TYR A 82 1.30 17.86 -3.60
C TYR A 82 0.93 19.35 -3.47
N THR A 83 0.51 19.81 -2.29
CA THR A 83 -0.09 21.14 -2.11
C THR A 83 0.80 22.18 -1.41
N ASP A 84 1.96 21.78 -0.88
CA ASP A 84 2.95 22.72 -0.34
C ASP A 84 3.37 23.73 -1.43
N PRO A 85 3.73 24.98 -1.10
CA PRO A 85 4.26 25.95 -2.06
C PRO A 85 5.49 25.49 -2.87
N GLN A 86 6.24 24.49 -2.37
CA GLN A 86 7.31 23.81 -3.07
C GLN A 86 6.90 22.39 -3.52
N GLY A 87 5.62 22.07 -3.48
CA GLY A 87 5.05 20.78 -3.81
C GLY A 87 4.83 20.57 -5.31
N VAL A 88 4.32 19.40 -5.66
CA VAL A 88 4.15 18.96 -7.05
C VAL A 88 3.27 19.92 -7.85
N LEU A 89 2.10 20.32 -7.34
CA LEU A 89 1.13 21.11 -8.11
C LEU A 89 1.60 22.51 -8.43
N ALA A 90 2.55 23.07 -7.66
CA ALA A 90 3.12 24.39 -7.94
C ALA A 90 4.12 24.39 -9.11
N TYR A 91 4.68 23.23 -9.47
CA TYR A 91 5.75 23.12 -10.48
C TYR A 91 5.45 22.12 -11.61
N ALA A 92 4.43 21.28 -11.47
CA ALA A 92 4.01 20.37 -12.52
C ALA A 92 3.55 21.16 -13.75
N HIS A 93 4.06 20.80 -14.93
CA HIS A 93 3.67 21.51 -16.15
C HIS A 93 2.28 21.05 -16.65
N PRO A 94 1.52 21.94 -17.34
CA PRO A 94 0.26 21.56 -17.95
C PRO A 94 0.42 20.35 -18.88
N GLY A 95 -0.44 19.35 -18.72
CA GLY A 95 -0.40 18.11 -19.50
C GLY A 95 0.43 16.99 -18.85
N SER A 96 1.17 17.26 -17.75
CA SER A 96 1.71 16.18 -16.90
C SER A 96 0.61 15.40 -16.18
N ALA A 97 0.97 14.28 -15.56
CA ALA A 97 0.03 13.41 -14.90
C ALA A 97 0.54 12.95 -13.52
N ILE A 98 -0.40 12.69 -12.62
CA ILE A 98 -0.17 12.16 -11.28
C ILE A 98 -0.80 10.77 -11.18
N ILE A 99 -0.05 9.80 -10.66
CA ILE A 99 -0.50 8.47 -10.29
C ILE A 99 -0.17 8.29 -8.81
N GLU A 100 -1.14 8.58 -7.94
CA GLU A 100 -0.99 8.51 -6.48
C GLU A 100 -1.33 7.09 -6.01
N MET A 101 -0.37 6.38 -5.40
CA MET A 101 -0.50 4.96 -5.05
C MET A 101 -0.56 4.69 -3.54
N SER A 102 -0.68 5.73 -2.71
CA SER A 102 -0.76 5.60 -1.26
C SER A 102 -2.14 5.09 -0.82
N THR A 103 -2.21 4.56 0.39
CA THR A 103 -3.48 4.27 1.06
C THR A 103 -3.84 5.43 1.97
N VAL A 104 -4.81 6.22 1.54
CA VAL A 104 -5.32 7.44 2.18
C VAL A 104 -6.85 7.42 2.23
N LEU A 105 -7.48 8.47 2.78
CA LEU A 105 -8.93 8.65 2.71
C LEU A 105 -9.40 8.91 1.27
N PRO A 106 -10.55 8.38 0.86
CA PRO A 106 -11.15 8.73 -0.44
C PRO A 106 -11.39 10.24 -0.60
N ALA A 107 -11.62 10.95 0.50
CA ALA A 107 -11.76 12.41 0.50
C ALA A 107 -10.45 13.10 0.11
N THR A 108 -9.30 12.63 0.58
CA THR A 108 -7.97 13.15 0.21
C THR A 108 -7.69 12.94 -1.27
N SER A 109 -8.04 11.79 -1.84
CA SER A 109 -7.91 11.54 -3.29
C SER A 109 -8.78 12.49 -4.11
N ARG A 110 -10.03 12.71 -3.70
CA ARG A 110 -10.94 13.67 -4.35
C ARG A 110 -10.46 15.11 -4.26
N GLU A 111 -9.93 15.53 -3.11
CA GLU A 111 -9.32 16.85 -2.92
C GLU A 111 -8.12 17.03 -3.87
N LEU A 112 -7.20 16.08 -3.89
CA LEU A 112 -6.03 16.11 -4.79
C LEU A 112 -6.45 16.17 -6.26
N TYR A 113 -7.45 15.38 -6.66
CA TYR A 113 -7.99 15.40 -8.02
C TYR A 113 -8.54 16.78 -8.42
N GLY A 114 -9.30 17.43 -7.54
CA GLY A 114 -9.82 18.77 -7.76
C GLY A 114 -8.71 19.79 -8.01
N LEU A 115 -7.72 19.81 -7.11
CA LEU A 115 -6.56 20.72 -7.19
C LEU A 115 -5.68 20.42 -8.43
N SER A 116 -5.52 19.15 -8.78
CA SER A 116 -4.77 18.76 -9.98
C SER A 116 -5.44 19.28 -11.26
N ARG A 117 -6.77 19.18 -11.35
CA ARG A 117 -7.51 19.74 -12.48
C ARG A 117 -7.38 21.25 -12.60
N GLU A 118 -7.40 21.97 -11.49
CA GLU A 118 -7.18 23.42 -11.46
C GLU A 118 -5.78 23.78 -11.98
N ALA A 119 -4.77 22.95 -11.68
CA ALA A 119 -3.40 23.09 -12.20
C ALA A 119 -3.22 22.59 -13.64
N GLY A 120 -4.27 22.05 -14.30
CA GLY A 120 -4.16 21.49 -15.65
C GLY A 120 -3.42 20.14 -15.70
N VAL A 121 -3.35 19.42 -14.59
CA VAL A 121 -2.66 18.14 -14.41
C VAL A 121 -3.71 17.02 -14.28
N LYS A 122 -3.54 15.92 -15.02
CA LYS A 122 -4.40 14.73 -14.88
C LYS A 122 -4.01 13.93 -13.65
N CYS A 123 -4.99 13.31 -13.00
CA CYS A 123 -4.74 12.60 -11.74
C CYS A 123 -5.51 11.28 -11.64
N LEU A 124 -4.83 10.24 -11.12
CA LEU A 124 -5.42 8.98 -10.68
C LEU A 124 -5.04 8.70 -9.24
N ASP A 125 -6.00 8.29 -8.44
CA ASP A 125 -5.74 7.50 -7.24
C ASP A 125 -5.63 6.02 -7.66
N SER A 126 -4.47 5.43 -7.40
CA SER A 126 -4.11 4.08 -7.87
C SER A 126 -3.46 3.25 -6.77
N PRO A 127 -4.09 3.14 -5.59
CA PRO A 127 -3.50 2.35 -4.51
C PRO A 127 -3.30 0.90 -4.93
N ILE A 128 -2.29 0.30 -4.30
CA ILE A 128 -1.79 -1.02 -4.64
C ILE A 128 -2.28 -2.09 -3.65
N SER A 129 -2.57 -3.27 -4.16
CA SER A 129 -2.78 -4.48 -3.38
C SER A 129 -1.70 -5.50 -3.70
N GLY A 130 -1.08 -6.03 -2.65
CA GLY A 130 0.03 -6.95 -2.72
C GLY A 130 1.14 -6.59 -1.74
N SER A 131 2.07 -7.52 -1.57
CA SER A 131 3.22 -7.40 -0.67
C SER A 131 4.50 -7.06 -1.43
N THR A 132 5.59 -6.81 -0.70
CA THR A 132 6.90 -6.49 -1.27
C THR A 132 7.39 -7.53 -2.29
N PRO A 133 7.26 -8.86 -2.09
CA PRO A 133 7.60 -9.85 -3.11
C PRO A 133 6.80 -9.73 -4.41
N LEU A 134 5.52 -9.32 -4.33
CA LEU A 134 4.68 -9.12 -5.52
C LEU A 134 5.09 -7.84 -6.27
N ALA A 135 5.50 -6.79 -5.56
CA ALA A 135 6.04 -5.58 -6.17
C ALA A 135 7.34 -5.86 -6.96
N GLU A 136 8.25 -6.65 -6.40
CA GLU A 136 9.49 -7.08 -7.07
C GLU A 136 9.21 -7.87 -8.35
N LYS A 137 8.19 -8.74 -8.33
CA LYS A 137 7.78 -9.54 -9.49
C LYS A 137 6.98 -8.75 -10.53
N GLY A 138 6.47 -7.55 -10.17
CA GLY A 138 5.54 -6.78 -11.02
C GLY A 138 4.18 -7.45 -11.15
N THR A 139 3.70 -8.08 -10.07
CA THR A 139 2.43 -8.81 -10.03
C THR A 139 1.45 -8.23 -9.00
N LEU A 140 1.55 -6.92 -8.74
CA LEU A 140 0.59 -6.21 -7.92
C LEU A 140 -0.81 -6.19 -8.56
N THR A 141 -1.80 -5.77 -7.79
CA THR A 141 -3.10 -5.34 -8.28
C THR A 141 -3.25 -3.84 -8.03
N LEU A 142 -3.71 -3.09 -9.02
CA LEU A 142 -3.99 -1.65 -8.91
C LEU A 142 -5.50 -1.41 -8.94
N PHE A 143 -5.95 -0.52 -8.07
CA PHE A 143 -7.33 -0.02 -8.03
C PHE A 143 -7.31 1.45 -8.45
N CYS A 144 -7.81 1.79 -9.63
CA CYS A 144 -7.64 3.12 -10.21
C CYS A 144 -8.97 3.87 -10.25
N GLY A 145 -8.97 5.10 -9.74
CA GLY A 145 -10.06 6.07 -9.87
C GLY A 145 -9.55 7.41 -10.41
N GLY A 146 -10.39 8.16 -11.12
CA GLY A 146 -10.04 9.48 -11.66
C GLY A 146 -10.11 9.57 -13.18
N ASP A 147 -9.13 10.19 -13.82
CA ASP A 147 -9.12 10.42 -15.27
C ASP A 147 -9.03 9.11 -16.08
N GLU A 148 -10.12 8.70 -16.73
CA GLU A 148 -10.16 7.48 -17.55
C GLU A 148 -9.15 7.52 -18.71
N GLU A 149 -9.00 8.68 -19.35
CA GLU A 149 -8.03 8.85 -20.45
C GLU A 149 -6.58 8.64 -19.94
N LEU A 150 -6.27 9.11 -18.72
CA LEU A 150 -4.98 8.83 -18.09
C LEU A 150 -4.83 7.34 -17.76
N PHE A 151 -5.88 6.69 -17.24
CA PHE A 151 -5.85 5.25 -16.98
C PHE A 151 -5.50 4.44 -18.23
N GLN A 152 -6.15 4.74 -19.36
CA GLN A 152 -5.87 4.06 -20.64
C GLN A 152 -4.44 4.34 -21.12
N ALA A 153 -3.98 5.58 -21.02
CA ALA A 153 -2.62 5.96 -21.42
C ALA A 153 -1.53 5.32 -20.55
N ALA A 154 -1.78 5.15 -19.24
CA ALA A 154 -0.85 4.60 -18.26
C ALA A 154 -0.77 3.06 -18.23
N ARG A 155 -1.57 2.35 -19.02
CA ARG A 155 -1.56 0.86 -19.07
C ARG A 155 -0.18 0.25 -19.27
N PRO A 156 0.75 0.78 -20.08
CA PRO A 156 2.11 0.25 -20.20
C PRO A 156 2.89 0.34 -18.87
N ILE A 157 2.72 1.44 -18.11
CA ILE A 157 3.31 1.62 -16.78
C ILE A 157 2.70 0.60 -15.82
N PHE A 158 1.36 0.50 -15.78
CA PHE A 158 0.65 -0.44 -14.91
C PHE A 158 1.03 -1.90 -15.18
N SER A 159 1.09 -2.33 -16.44
CA SER A 159 1.48 -3.69 -16.83
C SER A 159 2.94 -4.03 -16.47
N THR A 160 3.76 -3.02 -16.18
CA THR A 160 5.13 -3.22 -15.71
C THR A 160 5.18 -3.61 -14.24
N ILE A 161 4.27 -3.06 -13.42
CA ILE A 161 4.30 -3.18 -11.95
C ILE A 161 3.19 -4.07 -11.38
N ALA A 162 2.18 -4.40 -12.20
CA ALA A 162 0.99 -5.13 -11.78
C ALA A 162 0.57 -6.16 -12.83
N SER A 163 0.01 -7.28 -12.37
CA SER A 163 -0.66 -8.28 -13.24
C SER A 163 -2.12 -7.93 -13.49
N GLN A 164 -2.73 -7.15 -12.62
CA GLN A 164 -4.12 -6.70 -12.72
C GLN A 164 -4.22 -5.21 -12.42
N HIS A 165 -5.01 -4.48 -13.20
CA HIS A 165 -5.32 -3.07 -12.96
C HIS A 165 -6.75 -2.79 -13.37
N PHE A 166 -7.52 -2.23 -12.44
CA PHE A 166 -8.96 -2.02 -12.60
C PHE A 166 -9.26 -0.52 -12.57
N TYR A 167 -10.00 -0.04 -13.59
CA TYR A 167 -10.61 1.28 -13.54
C TYR A 167 -11.97 1.18 -12.83
N LEU A 168 -12.16 1.99 -11.82
CA LEU A 168 -13.32 1.90 -10.91
C LEU A 168 -14.22 3.13 -10.95
N GLY A 169 -13.95 4.06 -11.86
CA GLY A 169 -14.74 5.28 -12.05
C GLY A 169 -14.05 6.53 -11.50
N ASP A 170 -14.83 7.43 -10.90
CA ASP A 170 -14.38 8.73 -10.43
C ASP A 170 -13.28 8.65 -9.36
N SER A 171 -12.57 9.76 -9.16
CA SER A 171 -11.53 9.88 -8.14
C SER A 171 -12.03 9.51 -6.74
N GLY A 172 -11.20 8.82 -5.99
CA GLY A 172 -11.49 8.22 -4.69
C GLY A 172 -12.08 6.81 -4.78
N SER A 173 -12.47 6.32 -5.99
CA SER A 173 -12.97 4.95 -6.15
C SER A 173 -11.88 3.90 -5.97
N GLY A 174 -10.67 4.17 -6.45
CA GLY A 174 -9.51 3.31 -6.23
C GLY A 174 -9.18 3.18 -4.76
N THR A 175 -9.09 4.31 -4.07
CA THR A 175 -8.82 4.36 -2.62
C THR A 175 -9.94 3.71 -1.82
N ALA A 176 -11.22 3.93 -2.17
CA ALA A 176 -12.34 3.25 -1.51
C ALA A 176 -12.22 1.72 -1.65
N MET A 177 -11.91 1.22 -2.85
CA MET A 177 -11.71 -0.22 -3.06
C MET A 177 -10.53 -0.76 -2.27
N LYS A 178 -9.46 0.03 -2.11
CA LYS A 178 -8.32 -0.35 -1.27
C LYS A 178 -8.74 -0.52 0.19
N LEU A 179 -9.55 0.38 0.73
CA LEU A 179 -10.07 0.27 2.10
C LEU A 179 -10.98 -0.96 2.26
N VAL A 180 -11.83 -1.24 1.28
CA VAL A 180 -12.67 -2.45 1.24
C VAL A 180 -11.79 -3.71 1.27
N ALA A 181 -10.77 -3.79 0.44
CA ALA A 181 -9.86 -4.94 0.41
C ALA A 181 -9.08 -5.10 1.72
N ASN A 182 -8.60 -3.99 2.30
CA ASN A 182 -7.84 -4.03 3.56
C ASN A 182 -8.72 -4.29 4.79
N THR A 183 -10.03 -4.00 4.72
CA THR A 183 -11.00 -4.45 5.73
C THR A 183 -10.98 -5.97 5.83
N LEU A 184 -11.14 -6.68 4.71
CA LEU A 184 -11.10 -8.13 4.68
C LEU A 184 -9.75 -8.67 5.12
N LEU A 185 -8.65 -8.07 4.63
CA LEU A 185 -7.29 -8.48 4.99
C LEU A 185 -7.05 -8.43 6.51
N GLY A 186 -7.42 -7.35 7.16
CA GLY A 186 -7.16 -7.19 8.59
C GLY A 186 -8.11 -7.99 9.47
N VAL A 187 -9.40 -8.05 9.13
CA VAL A 187 -10.41 -8.79 9.89
C VAL A 187 -10.17 -10.30 9.80
N GLU A 188 -9.85 -10.83 8.62
CA GLU A 188 -9.52 -12.25 8.44
C GLU A 188 -8.29 -12.66 9.27
N MET A 189 -7.24 -11.81 9.31
CA MET A 189 -6.06 -12.10 10.14
C MET A 189 -6.40 -12.17 11.62
N GLN A 190 -7.29 -11.33 12.12
CA GLN A 190 -7.75 -11.40 13.50
C GLN A 190 -8.57 -12.70 13.75
N ALA A 191 -9.45 -13.07 12.84
CA ALA A 191 -10.21 -14.32 12.94
C ALA A 191 -9.30 -15.56 12.92
N ILE A 192 -8.24 -15.55 12.10
CA ILE A 192 -7.20 -16.57 12.09
C ILE A 192 -6.51 -16.65 13.46
N ALA A 193 -6.11 -15.53 14.02
CA ALA A 193 -5.41 -15.47 15.31
C ALA A 193 -6.27 -16.04 16.45
N GLU A 194 -7.55 -15.71 16.49
CA GLU A 194 -8.52 -16.27 17.45
C GLU A 194 -8.69 -17.79 17.27
N SER A 195 -8.80 -18.23 16.02
CA SER A 195 -8.96 -19.66 15.69
C SER A 195 -7.73 -20.48 16.08
N VAL A 196 -6.53 -19.91 15.87
CA VAL A 196 -5.26 -20.55 16.27
C VAL A 196 -5.18 -20.68 17.79
N ALA A 197 -5.53 -19.63 18.53
CA ALA A 197 -5.55 -19.68 20.00
C ALA A 197 -6.58 -20.68 20.53
N LEU A 198 -7.79 -20.72 19.96
CA LEU A 198 -8.84 -21.69 20.32
C LEU A 198 -8.37 -23.13 20.08
N GLY A 199 -7.86 -23.43 18.88
CA GLY A 199 -7.41 -24.77 18.53
C GLY A 199 -6.31 -25.27 19.46
N GLN A 200 -5.37 -24.44 19.86
CA GLN A 200 -4.33 -24.80 20.83
C GLN A 200 -4.91 -25.04 22.22
N LYS A 201 -5.93 -24.29 22.67
CA LYS A 201 -6.63 -24.54 23.93
C LYS A 201 -7.35 -25.87 23.96
N GLU A 202 -7.87 -26.31 22.81
CA GLU A 202 -8.49 -27.64 22.64
C GLU A 202 -7.45 -28.76 22.45
N GLY A 203 -6.16 -28.46 22.61
CA GLY A 203 -5.09 -29.45 22.60
C GLY A 203 -4.49 -29.74 21.23
N LEU A 204 -4.84 -28.99 20.18
CA LEU A 204 -4.20 -29.16 18.88
C LEU A 204 -2.76 -28.61 18.91
N ASN A 205 -1.84 -29.37 18.32
CA ASN A 205 -0.46 -28.92 18.17
C ASN A 205 -0.41 -27.70 17.23
N ARG A 206 0.27 -26.63 17.64
CA ARG A 206 0.35 -25.36 16.93
C ARG A 206 0.83 -25.52 15.47
N HIS A 207 1.94 -26.22 15.26
CA HIS A 207 2.50 -26.46 13.94
C HIS A 207 1.48 -27.18 13.04
N ARG A 208 0.91 -28.28 13.54
CA ARG A 208 -0.09 -29.06 12.78
C ARG A 208 -1.36 -28.24 12.48
N LEU A 209 -1.78 -27.40 13.41
CA LEU A 209 -2.95 -26.54 13.23
C LEU A 209 -2.71 -25.51 12.10
N LEU A 210 -1.59 -24.81 12.11
CA LEU A 210 -1.22 -23.83 11.07
C LEU A 210 -1.06 -24.52 9.70
N GLU A 211 -0.43 -25.69 9.66
CA GLU A 211 -0.32 -26.50 8.45
C GLU A 211 -1.71 -26.86 7.89
N VAL A 212 -2.58 -27.43 8.70
CA VAL A 212 -3.92 -27.84 8.25
C VAL A 212 -4.74 -26.65 7.78
N LEU A 213 -4.73 -25.53 8.52
CA LEU A 213 -5.43 -24.31 8.13
C LEU A 213 -4.96 -23.81 6.74
N SER A 214 -3.67 -23.86 6.46
CA SER A 214 -3.10 -23.43 5.16
C SER A 214 -3.59 -24.27 3.97
N HIS A 215 -4.15 -25.46 4.21
CA HIS A 215 -4.72 -26.35 3.18
C HIS A 215 -6.25 -26.27 3.10
N THR A 216 -6.88 -25.41 3.88
CA THR A 216 -8.34 -25.21 3.83
C THR A 216 -8.74 -24.08 2.89
N ALA A 217 -9.95 -24.17 2.33
CA ALA A 217 -10.49 -23.13 1.45
C ALA A 217 -10.96 -21.88 2.21
N VAL A 218 -10.94 -21.89 3.55
CA VAL A 218 -11.39 -20.74 4.36
C VAL A 218 -10.30 -19.69 4.59
N ILE A 219 -9.06 -19.99 4.23
CA ILE A 219 -7.94 -19.04 4.32
C ILE A 219 -7.70 -18.40 2.97
N ALA A 220 -7.82 -17.07 2.90
CA ALA A 220 -7.53 -16.36 1.67
C ALA A 220 -6.04 -16.49 1.27
N PRO A 221 -5.72 -16.54 -0.03
CA PRO A 221 -4.34 -16.67 -0.53
C PRO A 221 -3.36 -15.63 0.05
N ALA A 222 -3.86 -14.44 0.41
CA ALA A 222 -3.06 -13.38 1.01
C ALA A 222 -2.47 -13.77 2.38
N HIS A 223 -3.10 -14.70 3.10
CA HIS A 223 -2.70 -15.13 4.44
C HIS A 223 -1.86 -16.41 4.47
N LEU A 224 -1.83 -17.18 3.38
CA LEU A 224 -1.10 -18.47 3.36
C LEU A 224 0.38 -18.30 3.74
N GLY A 225 1.06 -17.29 3.16
CA GLY A 225 2.44 -16.99 3.51
C GLY A 225 2.61 -16.49 4.96
N LYS A 226 1.58 -15.89 5.54
CA LYS A 226 1.60 -15.42 6.94
C LYS A 226 1.52 -16.60 7.92
N LEU A 227 0.68 -17.60 7.62
CA LEU A 227 0.61 -18.82 8.44
C LEU A 227 1.94 -19.58 8.44
N SER A 228 2.57 -19.76 7.28
CA SER A 228 3.88 -20.41 7.17
C SER A 228 4.97 -19.68 7.95
N ARG A 229 4.97 -18.34 7.94
CA ARG A 229 5.94 -17.54 8.70
C ARG A 229 5.64 -17.54 10.19
N ALA A 230 4.35 -17.47 10.57
CA ALA A 230 3.95 -17.59 11.97
C ALA A 230 4.38 -18.93 12.54
N ASP A 231 4.30 -20.01 11.77
CA ASP A 231 4.79 -21.34 12.16
C ASP A 231 6.28 -21.36 12.49
N SER A 232 7.06 -20.62 11.72
CA SER A 232 8.51 -20.42 11.94
C SER A 232 8.83 -19.30 12.94
N GLU A 233 7.84 -18.72 13.60
CA GLU A 233 7.99 -17.54 14.49
C GLU A 233 8.64 -16.33 13.79
N ASP A 234 8.57 -16.24 12.47
CA ASP A 234 9.06 -15.11 11.69
C ASP A 234 7.96 -14.07 11.48
N TYR A 235 7.99 -13.04 12.29
CA TYR A 235 7.10 -11.87 12.21
C TYR A 235 7.78 -10.62 11.62
N GLY A 236 8.88 -10.77 10.87
CA GLY A 236 9.51 -9.67 10.16
C GLY A 236 8.54 -9.03 9.15
N ALA A 237 8.44 -7.69 9.11
CA ALA A 237 7.37 -7.02 8.40
C ALA A 237 7.46 -7.14 6.87
N GLN A 238 6.45 -7.74 6.27
CA GLN A 238 6.07 -7.55 4.87
C GLN A 238 4.99 -6.46 4.75
N PHE A 239 4.14 -6.34 5.77
CA PHE A 239 3.21 -5.25 6.00
C PHE A 239 3.14 -4.99 7.51
N ALA A 240 3.82 -3.93 7.96
CA ALA A 240 3.98 -3.64 9.39
C ALA A 240 2.63 -3.37 10.07
N ILE A 241 2.49 -3.83 11.32
CA ILE A 241 1.25 -3.69 12.10
C ILE A 241 0.83 -2.23 12.24
N ARG A 242 1.78 -1.28 12.34
CA ARG A 242 1.47 0.15 12.37
C ARG A 242 0.77 0.64 11.10
N LEU A 243 1.06 0.04 9.94
CA LEU A 243 0.39 0.38 8.67
C LEU A 243 -1.01 -0.23 8.63
N MET A 244 -1.20 -1.46 9.12
CA MET A 244 -2.54 -2.04 9.25
C MET A 244 -3.39 -1.24 10.25
N ASN A 245 -2.80 -0.78 11.35
CA ASN A 245 -3.46 0.09 12.33
C ASN A 245 -3.90 1.42 11.68
N LYS A 246 -3.04 2.05 10.87
CA LYS A 246 -3.40 3.23 10.09
C LYS A 246 -4.56 2.92 9.14
N ASP A 247 -4.50 1.82 8.41
CA ASP A 247 -5.55 1.46 7.45
C ASP A 247 -6.89 1.19 8.14
N PHE A 248 -6.91 0.54 9.30
CA PHE A 248 -8.12 0.40 10.11
C PHE A 248 -8.72 1.74 10.53
N ARG A 249 -7.90 2.74 10.88
CA ARG A 249 -8.39 4.09 11.19
C ARG A 249 -9.06 4.72 9.98
N LEU A 250 -8.43 4.67 8.80
CA LEU A 250 -9.00 5.18 7.56
C LEU A 250 -10.33 4.48 7.20
N ILE A 251 -10.39 3.15 7.40
CA ILE A 251 -11.59 2.34 7.16
C ILE A 251 -12.73 2.80 8.09
N LEU A 252 -12.48 2.88 9.40
CA LEU A 252 -13.49 3.24 10.38
C LEU A 252 -13.95 4.68 10.23
N GLU A 253 -13.06 5.62 9.90
CA GLU A 253 -13.39 7.02 9.59
C GLU A 253 -14.28 7.10 8.34
N THR A 254 -13.87 6.46 7.24
CA THR A 254 -14.67 6.42 6.01
C THR A 254 -16.03 5.77 6.23
N ALA A 255 -16.11 4.71 7.05
CA ALA A 255 -17.35 4.04 7.37
C ALA A 255 -18.27 4.92 8.24
N ALA A 256 -17.72 5.67 9.20
CA ALA A 256 -18.48 6.60 10.02
C ALA A 256 -19.12 7.71 9.16
N ASP A 257 -18.35 8.31 8.24
CA ASP A 257 -18.85 9.34 7.32
C ASP A 257 -19.93 8.78 6.39
N ALA A 258 -19.80 7.52 5.96
CA ALA A 258 -20.78 6.83 5.12
C ALA A 258 -21.95 6.22 5.92
N GLN A 259 -21.95 6.32 7.25
CA GLN A 259 -22.94 5.74 8.15
C GLN A 259 -23.07 4.20 8.02
N VAL A 260 -21.94 3.52 7.77
CA VAL A 260 -21.87 2.06 7.69
C VAL A 260 -21.38 1.49 9.01
N PRO A 261 -22.17 0.65 9.72
CA PRO A 261 -21.70 -0.01 10.94
C PRO A 261 -20.59 -1.03 10.65
N MET A 262 -19.47 -0.95 11.39
CA MET A 262 -18.29 -1.84 11.20
C MET A 262 -17.86 -2.51 12.52
N PRO A 263 -18.76 -3.28 13.23
CA PRO A 263 -18.46 -3.81 14.55
C PRO A 263 -17.30 -4.81 14.55
N THR A 264 -17.21 -5.69 13.56
CA THR A 264 -16.13 -6.69 13.45
C THR A 264 -14.78 -6.01 13.20
N THR A 265 -14.75 -5.00 12.31
CA THR A 265 -13.55 -4.23 12.02
C THR A 265 -13.10 -3.42 13.24
N ALA A 266 -14.03 -2.85 13.99
CA ALA A 266 -13.73 -2.12 15.23
C ALA A 266 -13.11 -3.06 16.28
N ALA A 267 -13.60 -4.29 16.44
CA ALA A 267 -13.03 -5.27 17.33
C ALA A 267 -11.61 -5.68 16.89
N ALA A 268 -11.42 -6.00 15.62
CA ALA A 268 -10.10 -6.33 15.06
C ALA A 268 -9.10 -5.16 15.21
N PHE A 269 -9.56 -3.91 15.02
CA PHE A 269 -8.75 -2.72 15.26
C PHE A 269 -8.25 -2.63 16.71
N GLN A 270 -9.10 -2.93 17.72
CA GLN A 270 -8.68 -2.90 19.12
C GLN A 270 -7.58 -3.95 19.42
N MET A 271 -7.66 -5.13 18.84
CA MET A 271 -6.60 -6.14 18.98
C MET A 271 -5.31 -5.68 18.29
N ASN A 272 -5.43 -5.05 17.14
CA ASN A 272 -4.29 -4.47 16.43
C ASN A 272 -3.63 -3.33 17.23
N VAL A 273 -4.42 -2.49 17.92
CA VAL A 273 -3.91 -1.45 18.83
C VAL A 273 -3.17 -2.08 20.02
N ALA A 274 -3.69 -3.16 20.59
CA ALA A 274 -3.03 -3.86 21.69
C ALA A 274 -1.65 -4.41 21.28
N GLU A 275 -1.54 -5.04 20.11
CA GLU A 275 -0.26 -5.55 19.61
C GLU A 275 0.69 -4.41 19.19
N LEU A 276 0.18 -3.30 18.69
CA LEU A 276 1.00 -2.13 18.33
C LEU A 276 1.78 -1.59 19.54
N GLY A 277 1.23 -1.68 20.75
CA GLY A 277 1.88 -1.29 21.99
C GLY A 277 3.08 -2.19 22.36
N GLU A 278 3.12 -3.41 21.86
CA GLU A 278 4.20 -4.38 22.11
C GLU A 278 5.31 -4.29 21.05
N SER A 279 4.91 -4.19 19.76
CA SER A 279 5.86 -4.09 18.64
C SER A 279 5.21 -3.43 17.42
N ASN A 280 5.69 -2.25 17.05
CA ASN A 280 5.15 -1.49 15.93
C ASN A 280 5.79 -1.83 14.56
N GLU A 281 6.93 -2.52 14.55
CA GLU A 281 7.70 -2.85 13.35
C GLU A 281 7.51 -4.30 12.89
N GLU A 282 6.83 -5.14 13.66
CA GLU A 282 6.50 -6.48 13.22
C GLU A 282 5.37 -6.51 12.19
N ASP A 283 5.22 -7.64 11.52
CA ASP A 283 4.15 -7.88 10.57
C ASP A 283 2.78 -7.89 11.27
N PHE A 284 1.72 -7.46 10.58
CA PHE A 284 0.38 -7.42 11.16
C PHE A 284 -0.15 -8.80 11.58
N SER A 285 0.45 -9.89 11.09
CA SER A 285 0.17 -11.26 11.57
C SER A 285 0.64 -11.53 13.00
N ALA A 286 1.40 -10.61 13.62
CA ALA A 286 1.81 -10.70 15.03
C ALA A 286 0.61 -10.72 16.00
N VAL A 287 -0.60 -10.34 15.56
CA VAL A 287 -1.83 -10.56 16.34
C VAL A 287 -2.06 -12.03 16.72
N ILE A 288 -1.44 -12.99 16.02
CA ILE A 288 -1.43 -14.41 16.40
C ILE A 288 -0.74 -14.57 17.76
N LYS A 289 0.46 -14.00 17.93
CA LYS A 289 1.19 -14.01 19.22
C LYS A 289 0.37 -13.34 20.34
N LEU A 290 -0.29 -12.22 20.01
CA LEU A 290 -1.14 -11.53 20.97
C LEU A 290 -2.24 -12.45 21.48
N MET A 291 -2.97 -13.11 20.58
CA MET A 291 -4.06 -13.99 20.96
C MET A 291 -3.58 -15.22 21.73
N GLU A 292 -2.43 -15.79 21.37
CA GLU A 292 -1.78 -16.88 22.11
C GLU A 292 -1.43 -16.43 23.55
N ARG A 293 -0.87 -15.22 23.71
CA ARG A 293 -0.54 -14.64 25.04
C ARG A 293 -1.79 -14.37 25.87
N LEU A 294 -2.82 -13.75 25.30
CA LEU A 294 -4.10 -13.50 25.97
C LEU A 294 -4.81 -14.79 26.38
N ALA A 295 -4.67 -15.83 25.60
CA ALA A 295 -5.16 -17.17 25.93
C ALA A 295 -4.27 -17.92 26.94
N ARG A 296 -3.19 -17.33 27.43
CA ARG A 296 -2.20 -17.94 28.33
C ARG A 296 -1.70 -19.30 27.79
N LEU A 297 -1.37 -19.32 26.53
CA LEU A 297 -0.69 -20.44 25.89
C LEU A 297 0.82 -20.32 26.15
N LYS A 298 1.51 -21.44 26.34
CA LYS A 298 2.97 -21.44 26.43
C LYS A 298 3.54 -21.12 25.06
N THR A 299 4.45 -20.16 25.00
CA THR A 299 5.26 -19.93 23.82
C THR A 299 6.44 -20.88 23.79
N SER A 300 7.03 -21.12 22.64
CA SER A 300 8.22 -21.99 22.52
C SER A 300 9.43 -21.47 23.31
N LYS A 301 9.34 -20.27 23.88
CA LYS A 301 10.39 -19.62 24.71
C LYS A 301 10.15 -19.78 26.22
N ASP A 302 9.02 -20.33 26.64
CA ASP A 302 8.69 -20.67 28.03
C ASP A 302 8.95 -22.17 28.29
#